data_3e32f42ad2e9aed0e3db1f4be18dfb03
#
_entry.id   3e32f42ad2e9aed0e3db1f4be18dfb03
#
_cell.length_a   1.000
_cell.length_b   1.000
_cell.length_c   1.000
_cell.angle_alpha   90.00
_cell.angle_beta   90.00
_cell.angle_gamma   90.00
#
_symmetry.space_group_name_H-M   'P 1'
#
loop_
_entity.id
_entity.type
_entity.pdbx_description
1 polymer ?
#
loop_
_entity_poly.entity_id
_entity_poly.type
_entity_poly.pdbx_seq_one_letter_code
_entity_poly.pdbx_strand_id
1 'polypeptide(L)'
;MATLFAKTPYQSPSLPKTFNTHFAPSLKVSFPGCSGSRAGVRVGQRLRVSCGLIEPDGGKLVELFVEESRRSEKKREGLGLPRIKLSRIDLQWVHVLSEGWASPLRGFMRESEFLQTLHFNSLRLDDGSAVNMSVPIVLAIDDSQKRRIGESTRVALVDSDDHLVAILYDIEIYKHHKEERIARTWGTTAPGLPYVDQAITNAGNWLIGGDLEVLEPIKYHDGLDRFRLSPAELREEFTRRNADAVFAFQLRNPVHNGHALLMTDTRRRLLEMGYKNPILLLHPLGGYTKADDVPLSWRMKQHEKVLEDGVLDPETTVVSIFPSPMHYAGPTEVQWHAKARINAGADFYIVGRDPAGMGHPIEKRDLYDADHGKKVLSMAPGLERLNILPFKVAAYDKTQGKMAFFDPSRPQDFLFISGTKMRTLARNKENPPEGFMCPGGWQVLVEYYDSLVVPAENGKVIPEAVPA
;
A
#
# COMPACT_ATOMS: atom_id res chain seq x y z
N MET A 1 -59.94 -15.24 12.81
CA MET A 1 -60.04 -15.52 11.37
C MET A 1 -58.60 -15.61 10.86
N ALA A 2 -58.17 -16.84 10.59
CA ALA A 2 -56.83 -17.15 10.07
C ALA A 2 -56.95 -17.32 8.56
N THR A 3 -56.10 -16.66 7.79
CA THR A 3 -55.99 -16.88 6.35
C THR A 3 -54.63 -17.42 6.04
N LEU A 4 -54.56 -18.68 5.68
CA LEU A 4 -53.39 -19.37 5.12
C LEU A 4 -53.09 -18.79 3.72
N PHE A 5 -51.81 -18.52 3.44
CA PHE A 5 -51.29 -18.46 2.07
C PHE A 5 -50.29 -19.59 1.84
N ALA A 6 -50.64 -20.39 0.83
CA ALA A 6 -49.93 -21.57 0.41
C ALA A 6 -48.63 -21.21 -0.33
N LYS A 7 -47.57 -21.98 -0.07
CA LYS A 7 -46.30 -21.96 -0.83
C LYS A 7 -46.52 -22.75 -2.12
N THR A 8 -46.25 -22.12 -3.26
CA THR A 8 -46.01 -22.78 -4.55
C THR A 8 -44.52 -22.97 -4.80
N PRO A 9 -44.01 -24.10 -5.26
CA PRO A 9 -42.63 -24.33 -5.56
C PRO A 9 -42.27 -23.77 -6.93
N TYR A 10 -41.18 -23.05 -7.00
CA TYR A 10 -40.57 -22.50 -8.23
C TYR A 10 -39.85 -23.63 -8.97
N GLN A 11 -40.35 -23.99 -10.17
CA GLN A 11 -39.67 -24.89 -11.10
C GLN A 11 -38.70 -24.12 -11.97
N SER A 12 -37.45 -24.59 -12.02
CA SER A 12 -36.39 -24.09 -12.91
C SER A 12 -36.66 -24.54 -14.36
N PRO A 13 -36.51 -23.66 -15.35
CA PRO A 13 -36.57 -24.06 -16.76
C PRO A 13 -35.28 -24.75 -17.20
N SER A 14 -35.46 -25.93 -17.82
CA SER A 14 -34.40 -26.70 -18.48
C SER A 14 -33.93 -26.03 -19.77
N LEU A 15 -32.61 -25.98 -19.96
CA LEU A 15 -31.94 -25.54 -21.18
C LEU A 15 -32.12 -26.58 -22.30
N PRO A 16 -32.39 -26.17 -23.57
CA PRO A 16 -32.39 -27.08 -24.71
C PRO A 16 -30.97 -27.37 -25.17
N LYS A 17 -30.71 -28.66 -25.42
CA LYS A 17 -29.52 -29.17 -26.10
C LYS A 17 -29.69 -28.97 -27.61
N THR A 18 -28.51 -28.78 -28.26
CA THR A 18 -28.23 -28.82 -29.72
C THR A 18 -28.23 -27.47 -30.44
N PHE A 19 -27.00 -27.02 -30.73
CA PHE A 19 -26.76 -26.21 -31.93
C PHE A 19 -25.75 -26.91 -32.83
N ASN A 20 -26.22 -27.18 -34.05
CA ASN A 20 -25.46 -27.71 -35.16
C ASN A 20 -24.47 -26.65 -35.68
N THR A 21 -23.26 -27.12 -35.96
CA THR A 21 -22.21 -26.40 -36.68
C THR A 21 -22.57 -26.31 -38.15
N HIS A 22 -22.72 -25.10 -38.71
CA HIS A 22 -22.58 -24.84 -40.14
C HIS A 22 -21.42 -23.88 -40.37
N PHE A 23 -20.47 -24.38 -41.14
CA PHE A 23 -19.32 -23.64 -41.67
C PHE A 23 -19.78 -22.50 -42.59
N ALA A 24 -19.17 -21.34 -42.49
CA ALA A 24 -19.15 -20.29 -43.49
C ALA A 24 -17.70 -20.02 -43.94
N PRO A 25 -17.46 -19.59 -45.18
CA PRO A 25 -16.18 -19.82 -45.86
C PRO A 25 -15.11 -18.78 -45.54
N SER A 26 -13.87 -19.25 -45.52
CA SER A 26 -12.62 -18.51 -45.30
C SER A 26 -12.36 -17.49 -46.44
N LEU A 27 -12.17 -16.24 -46.06
CA LEU A 27 -11.50 -15.24 -46.89
C LEU A 27 -9.98 -15.44 -46.79
N LYS A 28 -9.37 -15.87 -47.91
CA LYS A 28 -7.92 -15.92 -48.07
C LYS A 28 -7.40 -14.52 -48.36
N VAL A 29 -6.66 -13.95 -47.41
CA VAL A 29 -5.78 -12.82 -47.69
C VAL A 29 -4.36 -13.37 -47.85
N SER A 30 -3.80 -13.26 -49.06
CA SER A 30 -2.43 -13.63 -49.35
C SER A 30 -1.47 -12.51 -49.00
N PHE A 31 -0.48 -12.82 -48.15
CA PHE A 31 0.72 -11.99 -47.95
C PHE A 31 1.89 -12.63 -48.73
N PRO A 32 2.78 -11.81 -49.33
CA PRO A 32 3.95 -12.33 -50.04
C PRO A 32 5.00 -12.83 -49.03
N GLY A 33 5.68 -13.89 -49.41
CA GLY A 33 6.56 -14.70 -48.63
C GLY A 33 7.81 -14.00 -48.14
N CYS A 34 8.20 -14.32 -46.93
CA CYS A 34 9.57 -14.29 -46.45
C CYS A 34 9.91 -15.66 -45.86
N SER A 35 11.02 -16.17 -46.32
CA SER A 35 11.61 -17.48 -46.07
C SER A 35 11.97 -17.71 -44.59
N GLY A 36 11.87 -18.98 -44.21
CA GLY A 36 11.90 -19.50 -42.88
C GLY A 36 13.09 -19.22 -41.96
N SER A 37 12.76 -19.19 -40.68
CA SER A 37 13.61 -19.75 -39.63
C SER A 37 12.70 -20.24 -38.49
N ARG A 38 12.94 -21.47 -38.05
CA ARG A 38 12.27 -22.10 -36.90
C ARG A 38 12.47 -21.27 -35.66
N ALA A 39 11.45 -20.60 -35.16
CA ALA A 39 11.45 -19.96 -33.86
C ALA A 39 11.23 -21.01 -32.76
N GLY A 40 12.30 -21.44 -32.13
CA GLY A 40 12.25 -22.15 -30.87
C GLY A 40 11.72 -21.21 -29.79
N VAL A 41 10.73 -21.66 -29.03
CA VAL A 41 10.22 -20.97 -27.83
C VAL A 41 11.38 -20.82 -26.86
N ARG A 42 11.94 -19.61 -26.74
CA ARG A 42 12.90 -19.27 -25.71
C ARG A 42 12.14 -18.86 -24.43
N VAL A 43 11.87 -19.84 -23.60
CA VAL A 43 11.63 -19.60 -22.17
C VAL A 43 12.99 -19.24 -21.55
N GLY A 44 13.16 -17.96 -21.21
CA GLY A 44 14.36 -17.48 -20.55
C GLY A 44 14.44 -15.96 -20.65
N GLN A 45 13.63 -15.24 -19.88
CA GLN A 45 13.95 -13.84 -19.56
C GLN A 45 15.28 -13.87 -18.78
N ARG A 46 16.38 -13.51 -19.44
CA ARG A 46 17.61 -13.17 -18.75
C ARG A 46 17.30 -11.88 -17.96
N LEU A 47 17.17 -12.00 -16.65
CA LEU A 47 17.21 -10.86 -15.74
C LEU A 47 18.49 -10.08 -16.09
N ARG A 48 18.32 -8.84 -16.54
CA ARG A 48 19.44 -7.93 -16.72
C ARG A 48 19.90 -7.57 -15.30
N VAL A 49 21.09 -8.04 -14.91
CA VAL A 49 21.77 -7.52 -13.73
C VAL A 49 22.11 -6.07 -14.05
N SER A 50 21.30 -5.14 -13.61
CA SER A 50 21.56 -3.72 -13.67
C SER A 50 22.55 -3.38 -12.56
N CYS A 51 23.64 -2.70 -12.87
CA CYS A 51 24.65 -2.28 -11.89
C CYS A 51 24.26 -0.96 -11.21
N GLY A 52 23.00 -0.76 -10.85
CA GLY A 52 22.50 0.44 -10.19
C GLY A 52 21.04 0.30 -9.80
N LEU A 53 20.58 1.15 -8.89
CA LEU A 53 19.19 1.21 -8.44
C LEU A 53 18.23 1.49 -9.60
N ILE A 54 17.03 0.92 -9.56
CA ILE A 54 15.97 1.20 -10.52
C ILE A 54 15.70 2.72 -10.59
N GLU A 55 15.55 3.28 -11.78
CA GLU A 55 15.23 4.70 -11.94
C GLU A 55 13.83 5.01 -11.40
N PRO A 56 13.60 6.19 -10.79
CA PRO A 56 12.25 6.60 -10.39
C PRO A 56 11.35 6.83 -11.60
N ASP A 57 10.04 6.83 -11.36
CA ASP A 57 9.04 7.11 -12.39
C ASP A 57 9.19 8.55 -12.92
N GLY A 58 9.19 8.70 -14.23
CA GLY A 58 9.47 9.99 -14.90
C GLY A 58 10.94 10.36 -14.91
N GLY A 59 11.86 9.42 -14.61
CA GLY A 59 13.31 9.59 -14.69
C GLY A 59 13.97 10.31 -13.51
N LYS A 60 13.20 10.99 -12.66
CA LYS A 60 13.69 11.69 -11.47
C LYS A 60 12.67 11.77 -10.35
N LEU A 61 13.14 11.86 -9.13
CA LEU A 61 12.28 12.18 -7.99
C LEU A 61 11.82 13.64 -8.08
N VAL A 62 10.57 13.88 -7.73
CA VAL A 62 9.97 15.21 -7.65
C VAL A 62 9.75 15.55 -6.18
N GLU A 63 10.73 16.21 -5.59
CA GLU A 63 10.64 16.75 -4.23
C GLU A 63 10.05 18.16 -4.31
N LEU A 64 9.14 18.49 -3.37
CA LEU A 64 8.32 19.70 -3.44
C LEU A 64 8.62 20.68 -2.28
N PHE A 65 9.84 20.64 -1.76
CA PHE A 65 10.26 21.51 -0.69
C PHE A 65 10.71 22.87 -1.19
N VAL A 66 10.29 23.91 -0.45
CA VAL A 66 10.78 25.27 -0.64
C VAL A 66 12.23 25.38 -0.16
N GLU A 67 13.09 26.00 -0.96
CA GLU A 67 14.46 26.31 -0.54
C GLU A 67 14.45 27.14 0.75
N GLU A 68 15.37 26.87 1.65
CA GLU A 68 15.45 27.51 2.96
C GLU A 68 15.48 29.05 2.86
N SER A 69 16.20 29.58 1.88
CA SER A 69 16.31 31.02 1.59
C SER A 69 14.95 31.69 1.31
N ARG A 70 13.99 30.94 0.74
CA ARG A 70 12.66 31.41 0.33
C ARG A 70 11.57 31.15 1.36
N ARG A 71 11.81 30.36 2.40
CA ARG A 71 10.79 29.96 3.38
C ARG A 71 10.12 31.16 4.06
N SER A 72 10.89 32.19 4.45
CA SER A 72 10.33 33.39 5.10
C SER A 72 9.43 34.21 4.17
N GLU A 73 9.75 34.25 2.87
CA GLU A 73 8.91 34.88 1.85
C GLU A 73 7.59 34.10 1.70
N LYS A 74 7.68 32.77 1.56
CA LYS A 74 6.52 31.89 1.42
C LYS A 74 5.61 31.90 2.64
N LYS A 75 6.17 31.97 3.86
CA LYS A 75 5.39 32.13 5.08
C LYS A 75 4.57 33.45 5.04
N ARG A 76 5.15 34.54 4.56
CA ARG A 76 4.43 35.83 4.40
C ARG A 76 3.38 35.76 3.32
N GLU A 77 3.67 35.13 2.18
CA GLU A 77 2.74 34.89 1.09
C GLU A 77 1.49 34.13 1.61
N GLY A 78 1.69 33.03 2.33
CA GLY A 78 0.61 32.20 2.84
C GLY A 78 -0.33 32.89 3.82
N LEU A 79 0.12 33.94 4.52
CA LEU A 79 -0.72 34.70 5.44
C LEU A 79 -1.87 35.44 4.76
N GLY A 80 -1.68 35.83 3.50
CA GLY A 80 -2.68 36.56 2.71
C GLY A 80 -3.59 35.65 1.87
N LEU A 81 -3.42 34.34 1.89
CA LEU A 81 -4.17 33.41 1.05
C LEU A 81 -5.40 32.82 1.76
N PRO A 82 -6.42 32.41 1.00
CA PRO A 82 -7.48 31.56 1.53
C PRO A 82 -6.88 30.28 2.14
N ARG A 83 -7.38 29.86 3.30
CA ARG A 83 -6.82 28.73 4.04
C ARG A 83 -7.70 27.49 3.93
N ILE A 84 -7.03 26.35 3.76
CA ILE A 84 -7.63 25.01 3.86
C ILE A 84 -6.95 24.31 5.02
N LYS A 85 -7.73 23.85 6.01
CA LYS A 85 -7.24 23.06 7.14
C LYS A 85 -7.15 21.60 6.73
N LEU A 86 -5.96 21.04 6.86
CA LEU A 86 -5.68 19.64 6.52
C LEU A 86 -6.17 18.72 7.64
N SER A 87 -6.83 17.63 7.26
CA SER A 87 -7.00 16.49 8.16
C SER A 87 -5.67 15.75 8.35
N ARG A 88 -5.61 14.84 9.32
CA ARG A 88 -4.43 14.00 9.54
C ARG A 88 -4.09 13.17 8.28
N ILE A 89 -5.09 12.69 7.55
CA ILE A 89 -4.89 11.93 6.30
C ILE A 89 -4.39 12.85 5.19
N ASP A 90 -4.92 14.06 5.06
CA ASP A 90 -4.45 15.02 4.06
C ASP A 90 -2.98 15.41 4.31
N LEU A 91 -2.58 15.59 5.58
CA LEU A 91 -1.19 15.85 5.95
C LEU A 91 -0.26 14.67 5.56
N GLN A 92 -0.73 13.42 5.70
CA GLN A 92 0.02 12.25 5.24
C GLN A 92 0.17 12.24 3.72
N TRP A 93 -0.82 12.70 2.97
CA TRP A 93 -0.71 12.86 1.51
C TRP A 93 0.24 14.00 1.14
N VAL A 94 0.25 15.10 1.87
CA VAL A 94 1.26 16.16 1.70
C VAL A 94 2.67 15.59 1.92
N HIS A 95 2.86 14.77 2.96
CA HIS A 95 4.12 14.09 3.22
C HIS A 95 4.55 13.19 2.04
N VAL A 96 3.64 12.34 1.56
CA VAL A 96 3.87 11.45 0.41
C VAL A 96 4.25 12.24 -0.85
N LEU A 97 3.55 13.33 -1.14
CA LEU A 97 3.81 14.17 -2.31
C LEU A 97 5.14 14.91 -2.18
N SER A 98 5.38 15.55 -1.04
CA SER A 98 6.53 16.42 -0.83
C SER A 98 7.88 15.70 -0.95
N GLU A 99 7.95 14.44 -0.56
CA GLU A 99 9.17 13.64 -0.59
C GLU A 99 9.37 12.85 -1.90
N GLY A 100 8.45 12.98 -2.86
CA GLY A 100 8.57 12.33 -4.16
C GLY A 100 8.15 10.85 -4.19
N TRP A 101 7.48 10.31 -3.16
CA TRP A 101 6.91 8.96 -3.20
C TRP A 101 5.93 8.76 -4.35
N ALA A 102 5.22 9.83 -4.71
CA ALA A 102 4.25 9.85 -5.80
C ALA A 102 4.79 10.41 -7.11
N SER A 103 6.13 10.55 -7.26
CA SER A 103 6.72 11.04 -8.51
C SER A 103 6.11 10.32 -9.73
N PRO A 104 5.77 11.02 -10.80
CA PRO A 104 6.14 12.40 -11.11
C PRO A 104 5.09 13.47 -10.69
N LEU A 105 4.09 13.14 -9.84
CA LEU A 105 3.12 14.13 -9.39
C LEU A 105 3.79 15.33 -8.71
N ARG A 106 3.25 16.52 -8.97
CA ARG A 106 3.73 17.79 -8.43
C ARG A 106 2.84 18.37 -7.33
N GLY A 107 1.79 17.65 -6.94
CA GLY A 107 0.84 18.07 -5.93
C GLY A 107 -0.42 17.24 -5.94
N PHE A 108 -1.50 17.77 -5.37
CA PHE A 108 -2.80 17.11 -5.43
C PHE A 108 -3.33 17.10 -6.86
N MET A 109 -3.89 15.97 -7.26
CA MET A 109 -4.33 15.73 -8.64
C MET A 109 -5.36 16.75 -9.12
N ARG A 110 -5.14 17.33 -10.30
CA ARG A 110 -6.15 18.03 -11.08
C ARG A 110 -7.13 17.02 -11.69
N GLU A 111 -8.23 17.48 -12.26
CA GLU A 111 -9.28 16.60 -12.79
C GLU A 111 -8.75 15.59 -13.81
N SER A 112 -7.90 16.02 -14.72
CA SER A 112 -7.33 15.16 -15.76
C SER A 112 -6.47 14.02 -15.17
N GLU A 113 -5.65 14.29 -14.15
CA GLU A 113 -4.83 13.29 -13.46
C GLU A 113 -5.69 12.37 -12.61
N PHE A 114 -6.70 12.91 -11.94
CA PHE A 114 -7.68 12.13 -11.19
C PHE A 114 -8.42 11.14 -12.09
N LEU A 115 -8.92 11.58 -13.25
CA LEU A 115 -9.62 10.71 -14.18
C LEU A 115 -8.70 9.65 -14.80
N GLN A 116 -7.47 10.00 -15.16
CA GLN A 116 -6.49 9.03 -15.63
C GLN A 116 -6.19 7.96 -14.57
N THR A 117 -5.95 8.38 -13.32
CA THR A 117 -5.73 7.47 -12.20
C THR A 117 -6.93 6.56 -11.97
N LEU A 118 -8.13 7.13 -11.94
CA LEU A 118 -9.36 6.42 -11.61
C LEU A 118 -9.77 5.38 -12.67
N HIS A 119 -9.55 5.71 -13.95
CA HIS A 119 -10.04 4.89 -15.06
C HIS A 119 -8.96 4.00 -15.69
N PHE A 120 -7.68 4.40 -15.60
CA PHE A 120 -6.58 3.70 -16.28
C PHE A 120 -5.49 3.21 -15.33
N ASN A 121 -5.54 3.52 -14.03
CA ASN A 121 -4.49 3.23 -13.05
C ASN A 121 -3.09 3.72 -13.49
N SER A 122 -3.05 4.78 -14.28
CA SER A 122 -1.80 5.30 -14.85
C SER A 122 -1.93 6.77 -15.19
N LEU A 123 -0.79 7.45 -15.26
CA LEU A 123 -0.65 8.81 -15.77
C LEU A 123 0.18 8.78 -17.04
N ARG A 124 -0.29 9.49 -18.07
CA ARG A 124 0.47 9.74 -19.29
C ARG A 124 1.36 10.96 -19.10
N LEU A 125 2.64 10.80 -19.38
CA LEU A 125 3.63 11.86 -19.35
C LEU A 125 3.68 12.63 -20.68
N ASP A 126 4.33 13.79 -20.67
CA ASP A 126 4.45 14.67 -21.84
C ASP A 126 5.16 14.02 -23.04
N ASP A 127 6.07 13.08 -22.77
CA ASP A 127 6.76 12.28 -23.78
C ASP A 127 5.92 11.13 -24.36
N GLY A 128 4.69 10.99 -23.88
CA GLY A 128 3.75 9.94 -24.28
C GLY A 128 3.92 8.61 -23.54
N SER A 129 4.92 8.47 -22.70
CA SER A 129 5.08 7.30 -21.82
C SER A 129 4.01 7.29 -20.73
N ALA A 130 3.81 6.14 -20.08
CA ALA A 130 2.88 6.00 -18.97
C ALA A 130 3.60 5.48 -17.72
N VAL A 131 3.25 6.06 -16.58
CA VAL A 131 3.67 5.56 -15.25
C VAL A 131 2.46 5.07 -14.50
N ASN A 132 2.62 4.06 -13.65
CA ASN A 132 1.53 3.58 -12.81
C ASN A 132 1.11 4.64 -11.79
N MET A 133 -0.18 4.81 -11.63
CA MET A 133 -0.78 5.60 -10.56
C MET A 133 -2.21 5.09 -10.35
N SER A 134 -2.41 4.27 -9.36
CA SER A 134 -3.67 3.53 -9.18
C SER A 134 -4.57 4.08 -8.08
N VAL A 135 -4.03 4.92 -7.20
CA VAL A 135 -4.78 5.51 -6.07
C VAL A 135 -4.87 7.02 -6.27
N PRO A 136 -6.09 7.60 -6.28
CA PRO A 136 -6.26 9.05 -6.37
C PRO A 136 -5.69 9.77 -5.13
N ILE A 137 -4.73 10.65 -5.35
CA ILE A 137 -4.17 11.55 -4.32
C ILE A 137 -4.82 12.92 -4.49
N VAL A 138 -5.87 13.16 -3.74
CA VAL A 138 -6.75 14.33 -3.91
C VAL A 138 -7.08 14.97 -2.58
N LEU A 139 -7.35 16.27 -2.59
CA LEU A 139 -7.79 17.07 -1.44
C LEU A 139 -9.25 17.48 -1.62
N ALA A 140 -10.09 17.10 -0.66
CA ALA A 140 -11.51 17.45 -0.71
C ALA A 140 -11.79 18.78 0.02
N ILE A 141 -12.68 19.59 -0.55
CA ILE A 141 -13.16 20.85 0.05
C ILE A 141 -14.67 20.92 0.01
N ASP A 142 -15.25 21.62 0.98
CA ASP A 142 -16.69 21.87 1.04
C ASP A 142 -17.11 23.13 0.27
N ASP A 143 -18.43 23.36 0.16
CA ASP A 143 -19.01 24.52 -0.55
C ASP A 143 -18.61 25.84 0.10
N SER A 144 -18.37 25.89 1.40
CA SER A 144 -17.97 27.11 2.10
C SER A 144 -16.51 27.44 1.83
N GLN A 145 -15.64 26.43 1.80
CA GLN A 145 -14.23 26.57 1.42
C GLN A 145 -14.11 27.02 -0.03
N LYS A 146 -14.87 26.40 -0.95
CA LYS A 146 -14.91 26.80 -2.36
C LYS A 146 -15.30 28.28 -2.52
N ARG A 147 -16.35 28.72 -1.79
CA ARG A 147 -16.75 30.15 -1.84
C ARG A 147 -15.68 31.09 -1.28
N ARG A 148 -14.98 30.71 -0.19
CA ARG A 148 -13.88 31.50 0.37
C ARG A 148 -12.66 31.60 -0.55
N ILE A 149 -12.38 30.54 -1.31
CA ILE A 149 -11.30 30.54 -2.31
C ILE A 149 -11.63 31.50 -3.45
N GLY A 150 -12.88 31.51 -3.92
CA GLY A 150 -13.35 32.42 -4.96
C GLY A 150 -12.50 32.34 -6.24
N GLU A 151 -11.97 33.46 -6.69
CA GLU A 151 -11.12 33.59 -7.88
C GLU A 151 -9.62 33.39 -7.60
N SER A 152 -9.25 33.02 -6.38
CA SER A 152 -7.84 32.83 -6.06
C SER A 152 -7.25 31.66 -6.84
N THR A 153 -6.07 31.83 -7.41
CA THR A 153 -5.30 30.76 -8.07
C THR A 153 -4.36 30.01 -7.10
N ARG A 154 -4.38 30.41 -5.82
CA ARG A 154 -3.51 29.85 -4.78
C ARG A 154 -4.26 29.72 -3.47
N VAL A 155 -3.90 28.69 -2.68
CA VAL A 155 -4.43 28.49 -1.33
C VAL A 155 -3.32 28.07 -0.37
N ALA A 156 -3.44 28.49 0.89
CA ALA A 156 -2.58 28.07 1.98
C ALA A 156 -3.14 26.82 2.64
N LEU A 157 -2.33 25.77 2.76
CA LEU A 157 -2.65 24.56 3.48
C LEU A 157 -2.09 24.65 4.89
N VAL A 158 -2.94 24.51 5.91
CA VAL A 158 -2.57 24.62 7.33
C VAL A 158 -2.86 23.34 8.08
N ASP A 159 -2.07 23.05 9.11
CA ASP A 159 -2.28 21.91 10.02
C ASP A 159 -3.43 22.15 11.04
N SER A 160 -3.56 21.21 12.00
CA SER A 160 -4.55 21.31 13.09
C SER A 160 -4.37 22.54 13.97
N ASP A 161 -3.16 23.06 14.08
CA ASP A 161 -2.79 24.19 14.93
C ASP A 161 -2.69 25.52 14.17
N ASP A 162 -3.21 25.52 12.92
CA ASP A 162 -3.22 26.65 11.97
C ASP A 162 -1.82 27.09 11.50
N HIS A 163 -0.79 26.25 11.67
CA HIS A 163 0.52 26.50 11.09
C HIS A 163 0.50 26.23 9.58
N LEU A 164 1.15 27.14 8.83
CA LEU A 164 1.28 26.98 7.38
C LEU A 164 2.21 25.82 7.05
N VAL A 165 1.69 24.81 6.39
CA VAL A 165 2.41 23.60 5.94
C VAL A 165 2.90 23.78 4.50
N ALA A 166 2.01 24.23 3.62
CA ALA A 166 2.27 24.32 2.20
C ALA A 166 1.41 25.37 1.52
N ILE A 167 1.79 25.73 0.29
CA ILE A 167 0.95 26.53 -0.62
C ILE A 167 0.68 25.69 -1.86
N LEU A 168 -0.58 25.65 -2.27
CA LEU A 168 -1.04 25.02 -3.51
C LEU A 168 -1.25 26.09 -4.57
N TYR A 169 -0.61 25.93 -5.73
CA TYR A 169 -0.57 26.88 -6.85
C TYR A 169 -1.35 26.36 -8.05
N ASP A 170 -1.74 27.25 -8.93
CA ASP A 170 -2.43 26.96 -10.18
C ASP A 170 -3.57 25.96 -9.97
N ILE A 171 -4.42 26.32 -8.98
CA ILE A 171 -5.45 25.44 -8.48
C ILE A 171 -6.56 25.23 -9.50
N GLU A 172 -7.06 23.99 -9.53
CA GLU A 172 -8.26 23.58 -10.25
C GLU A 172 -9.27 22.98 -9.25
N ILE A 173 -10.51 23.47 -9.26
CA ILE A 173 -11.59 22.96 -8.41
C ILE A 173 -12.61 22.24 -9.28
N TYR A 174 -12.82 20.96 -9.01
CA TYR A 174 -13.72 20.11 -9.78
C TYR A 174 -14.60 19.25 -8.87
N LYS A 175 -15.60 18.58 -9.46
CA LYS A 175 -16.61 17.84 -8.70
C LYS A 175 -16.04 16.57 -8.07
N HIS A 176 -16.36 16.33 -6.79
CA HIS A 176 -16.03 15.07 -6.11
C HIS A 176 -17.13 14.01 -6.35
N HIS A 177 -17.02 13.23 -7.40
CA HIS A 177 -17.89 12.09 -7.68
C HIS A 177 -17.54 10.91 -6.75
N LYS A 178 -18.00 11.01 -5.49
CA LYS A 178 -17.62 10.06 -4.41
C LYS A 178 -17.95 8.62 -4.75
N GLU A 179 -19.16 8.35 -5.23
CA GLU A 179 -19.62 6.99 -5.56
C GLU A 179 -18.75 6.36 -6.65
N GLU A 180 -18.46 7.10 -7.72
CA GLU A 180 -17.58 6.64 -8.78
C GLU A 180 -16.16 6.37 -8.26
N ARG A 181 -15.61 7.29 -7.46
CA ARG A 181 -14.29 7.11 -6.82
C ARG A 181 -14.26 5.84 -5.98
N ILE A 182 -15.28 5.61 -5.14
CA ILE A 182 -15.36 4.45 -4.26
C ILE A 182 -15.47 3.17 -5.10
N ALA A 183 -16.42 3.11 -6.04
CA ALA A 183 -16.63 1.94 -6.87
C ALA A 183 -15.38 1.54 -7.67
N ARG A 184 -14.68 2.52 -8.24
CA ARG A 184 -13.47 2.31 -9.04
C ARG A 184 -12.27 1.89 -8.21
N THR A 185 -12.10 2.46 -7.03
CA THR A 185 -10.92 2.18 -6.19
C THR A 185 -11.07 0.87 -5.42
N TRP A 186 -12.25 0.59 -4.84
CA TRP A 186 -12.47 -0.60 -4.00
C TRP A 186 -13.21 -1.73 -4.70
N GLY A 187 -13.83 -1.49 -5.86
CA GLY A 187 -14.64 -2.47 -6.57
C GLY A 187 -15.99 -2.74 -5.90
N THR A 188 -16.37 -1.96 -4.91
CA THR A 188 -17.66 -2.01 -4.20
C THR A 188 -17.98 -0.65 -3.59
N THR A 189 -19.28 -0.37 -3.42
CA THR A 189 -19.79 0.79 -2.67
C THR A 189 -20.40 0.38 -1.33
N ALA A 190 -20.10 -0.84 -0.85
CA ALA A 190 -20.61 -1.32 0.42
C ALA A 190 -20.19 -0.38 1.57
N PRO A 191 -21.09 -0.03 2.50
CA PRO A 191 -20.75 0.77 3.68
C PRO A 191 -19.83 0.00 4.64
N GLY A 192 -19.02 0.71 5.43
CA GLY A 192 -18.09 0.14 6.40
C GLY A 192 -16.70 -0.17 5.83
N LEU A 193 -16.32 0.46 4.72
CA LEU A 193 -14.95 0.49 4.24
C LEU A 193 -14.15 1.54 5.05
N PRO A 194 -13.14 1.15 5.84
CA PRO A 194 -12.54 2.03 6.85
C PRO A 194 -12.01 3.37 6.31
N TYR A 195 -11.28 3.32 5.20
CA TYR A 195 -10.78 4.56 4.58
C TYR A 195 -11.90 5.42 3.97
N VAL A 196 -12.93 4.78 3.39
CA VAL A 196 -14.07 5.49 2.80
C VAL A 196 -14.83 6.24 3.89
N ASP A 197 -15.11 5.57 5.01
CA ASP A 197 -15.83 6.17 6.14
C ASP A 197 -15.03 7.32 6.75
N GLN A 198 -13.71 7.15 6.87
CA GLN A 198 -12.82 8.15 7.48
C GLN A 198 -12.55 9.35 6.58
N ALA A 199 -12.35 9.14 5.26
CA ALA A 199 -11.78 10.15 4.37
C ALA A 199 -12.68 10.58 3.22
N ILE A 200 -13.78 9.89 2.91
CA ILE A 200 -14.60 10.18 1.73
C ILE A 200 -16.06 10.47 2.08
N THR A 201 -16.69 9.67 2.93
CA THR A 201 -18.13 9.76 3.21
C THR A 201 -18.54 11.17 3.61
N ASN A 202 -17.86 11.74 4.59
CA ASN A 202 -18.13 13.09 5.13
C ASN A 202 -17.26 14.19 4.51
N ALA A 203 -16.44 13.88 3.52
CA ALA A 203 -15.64 14.88 2.82
C ALA A 203 -16.49 15.85 2.01
N GLY A 204 -15.92 16.97 1.62
CA GLY A 204 -16.56 17.95 0.77
C GLY A 204 -16.96 17.40 -0.61
N ASN A 205 -17.84 18.15 -1.30
CA ASN A 205 -18.37 17.77 -2.62
C ASN A 205 -17.49 18.24 -3.79
N TRP A 206 -16.38 18.86 -3.48
CA TRP A 206 -15.40 19.36 -4.45
C TRP A 206 -14.02 18.79 -4.13
N LEU A 207 -13.22 18.63 -5.16
CA LEU A 207 -11.80 18.35 -5.08
C LEU A 207 -11.02 19.57 -5.55
N ILE A 208 -9.85 19.78 -4.96
CA ILE A 208 -8.91 20.84 -5.36
C ILE A 208 -7.55 20.21 -5.67
N GLY A 209 -7.06 20.40 -6.88
CA GLY A 209 -5.75 19.99 -7.34
C GLY A 209 -4.87 21.20 -7.66
N GLY A 210 -3.57 20.97 -7.78
CA GLY A 210 -2.59 22.00 -8.12
C GLY A 210 -1.18 21.60 -7.75
N ASP A 211 -0.21 22.46 -8.11
CA ASP A 211 1.20 22.27 -7.78
C ASP A 211 1.47 22.67 -6.33
N LEU A 212 2.23 21.86 -5.61
CA LEU A 212 2.45 22.00 -4.18
C LEU A 212 3.87 22.52 -3.89
N GLU A 213 3.98 23.54 -3.05
CA GLU A 213 5.24 23.97 -2.43
C GLU A 213 5.13 23.77 -0.91
N VAL A 214 5.92 22.86 -0.35
CA VAL A 214 5.92 22.51 1.08
C VAL A 214 7.05 23.24 1.79
N LEU A 215 6.74 23.91 2.88
CA LEU A 215 7.69 24.79 3.55
C LEU A 215 8.84 24.04 4.20
N GLU A 216 8.55 22.94 4.87
CA GLU A 216 9.52 22.15 5.63
C GLU A 216 9.13 20.67 5.59
N PRO A 217 10.08 19.73 5.74
CA PRO A 217 9.78 18.31 5.85
C PRO A 217 8.78 18.03 6.98
N ILE A 218 7.80 17.16 6.70
CA ILE A 218 6.78 16.81 7.67
C ILE A 218 7.39 15.97 8.79
N LYS A 219 7.27 16.44 10.02
CA LYS A 219 7.70 15.73 11.22
C LYS A 219 6.49 15.47 12.13
N TYR A 220 6.45 14.30 12.72
CA TYR A 220 5.35 13.90 13.63
C TYR A 220 5.71 14.02 15.09
N HIS A 221 7.00 14.19 15.42
CA HIS A 221 7.52 14.32 16.79
C HIS A 221 7.08 13.20 17.73
N ASP A 222 6.86 12.01 17.18
CA ASP A 222 6.41 10.80 17.89
C ASP A 222 7.58 9.86 18.27
N GLY A 223 8.83 10.33 18.13
CA GLY A 223 10.05 9.56 18.39
C GLY A 223 10.45 8.62 17.24
N LEU A 224 9.67 8.58 16.16
CA LEU A 224 9.90 7.68 15.03
C LEU A 224 10.40 8.39 13.75
N ASP A 225 10.59 9.72 13.80
CA ASP A 225 10.99 10.48 12.61
C ASP A 225 12.32 10.02 12.01
N ARG A 226 13.22 9.44 12.82
CA ARG A 226 14.48 8.84 12.36
C ARG A 226 14.30 7.66 11.39
N PHE A 227 13.12 7.03 11.40
CA PHE A 227 12.78 5.91 10.53
C PHE A 227 11.98 6.33 9.29
N ARG A 228 11.63 7.61 9.15
CA ARG A 228 10.88 8.15 8.02
C ARG A 228 11.85 8.68 6.97
N LEU A 229 12.59 7.75 6.34
CA LEU A 229 13.50 8.12 5.25
C LEU A 229 12.69 8.37 3.98
N SER A 230 12.96 9.49 3.32
CA SER A 230 12.40 9.81 2.01
C SER A 230 12.93 8.87 0.92
N PRO A 231 12.32 8.82 -0.27
CA PRO A 231 12.89 8.09 -1.41
C PRO A 231 14.32 8.47 -1.76
N ALA A 232 14.67 9.75 -1.64
CA ALA A 232 16.05 10.23 -1.87
C ALA A 232 17.02 9.66 -0.82
N GLU A 233 16.68 9.80 0.46
CA GLU A 233 17.49 9.28 1.57
C GLU A 233 17.61 7.74 1.53
N LEU A 234 16.56 7.02 1.13
CA LEU A 234 16.62 5.57 0.94
C LEU A 234 17.60 5.19 -0.18
N ARG A 235 17.56 5.89 -1.31
CA ARG A 235 18.50 5.68 -2.43
C ARG A 235 19.94 5.96 -2.01
N GLU A 236 20.19 7.01 -1.24
CA GLU A 236 21.51 7.30 -0.65
C GLU A 236 21.95 6.18 0.28
N GLU A 237 21.08 5.69 1.16
CA GLU A 237 21.37 4.61 2.10
C GLU A 237 21.70 3.29 1.37
N PHE A 238 20.95 2.93 0.32
CA PHE A 238 21.26 1.75 -0.49
C PHE A 238 22.58 1.90 -1.24
N THR A 239 22.88 3.09 -1.76
CA THR A 239 24.15 3.39 -2.40
C THR A 239 25.31 3.31 -1.40
N ARG A 240 25.16 3.88 -0.19
CA ARG A 240 26.14 3.85 0.89
C ARG A 240 26.46 2.40 1.33
N ARG A 241 25.43 1.54 1.33
CA ARG A 241 25.58 0.10 1.62
C ARG A 241 26.12 -0.71 0.43
N ASN A 242 26.39 -0.10 -0.73
CA ASN A 242 26.78 -0.77 -1.98
C ASN A 242 25.77 -1.87 -2.37
N ALA A 243 24.48 -1.60 -2.26
CA ALA A 243 23.43 -2.52 -2.68
C ALA A 243 23.49 -2.75 -4.20
N ASP A 244 23.50 -4.00 -4.63
CA ASP A 244 23.38 -4.39 -6.04
C ASP A 244 22.01 -4.98 -6.37
N ALA A 245 21.17 -5.13 -5.37
CA ALA A 245 19.74 -5.40 -5.47
C ALA A 245 19.04 -4.91 -4.19
N VAL A 246 17.88 -4.28 -4.34
CA VAL A 246 17.02 -3.90 -3.21
C VAL A 246 15.70 -4.66 -3.34
N PHE A 247 15.32 -5.39 -2.31
CA PHE A 247 14.04 -6.09 -2.25
C PHE A 247 13.20 -5.58 -1.09
N ALA A 248 11.98 -5.17 -1.39
CA ALA A 248 11.08 -4.57 -0.41
C ALA A 248 10.07 -5.57 0.15
N PHE A 249 9.79 -5.45 1.44
CA PHE A 249 8.73 -6.16 2.13
C PHE A 249 7.88 -5.19 2.94
N GLN A 250 6.61 -5.03 2.57
CA GLN A 250 5.69 -4.15 3.28
C GLN A 250 4.92 -4.91 4.35
N LEU A 251 4.80 -4.29 5.51
CA LEU A 251 4.04 -4.82 6.65
C LEU A 251 3.12 -3.77 7.28
N ARG A 252 1.93 -4.21 7.66
CA ARG A 252 1.03 -3.51 8.59
C ARG A 252 0.83 -4.29 9.90
N ASN A 253 1.36 -5.49 9.95
CA ASN A 253 1.30 -6.39 11.11
C ASN A 253 2.69 -6.58 11.73
N PRO A 254 2.78 -7.03 12.99
CA PRO A 254 4.04 -7.45 13.59
C PRO A 254 4.73 -8.56 12.78
N VAL A 255 6.07 -8.56 12.78
CA VAL A 255 6.87 -9.59 12.12
C VAL A 255 6.83 -10.88 12.95
N HIS A 256 6.50 -12.00 12.32
CA HIS A 256 6.69 -13.33 12.86
C HIS A 256 7.69 -14.11 12.00
N ASN A 257 8.17 -15.26 12.50
CA ASN A 257 9.23 -16.02 11.81
C ASN A 257 8.83 -16.52 10.42
N GLY A 258 7.54 -16.62 10.12
CA GLY A 258 7.07 -16.87 8.75
C GLY A 258 7.36 -15.70 7.80
N HIS A 259 7.24 -14.45 8.25
CA HIS A 259 7.66 -13.28 7.47
C HIS A 259 9.21 -13.27 7.33
N ALA A 260 9.93 -13.52 8.41
CA ALA A 260 11.39 -13.60 8.39
C ALA A 260 11.90 -14.66 7.43
N LEU A 261 11.28 -15.86 7.42
CA LEU A 261 11.60 -16.94 6.49
C LEU A 261 11.48 -16.49 5.02
N LEU A 262 10.45 -15.72 4.70
CA LEU A 262 10.27 -15.18 3.34
C LEU A 262 11.35 -14.19 2.96
N MET A 263 11.69 -13.29 3.87
CA MET A 263 12.71 -12.26 3.64
C MET A 263 14.09 -12.89 3.49
N THR A 264 14.45 -13.83 4.36
CA THR A 264 15.75 -14.52 4.31
C THR A 264 15.86 -15.46 3.10
N ASP A 265 14.81 -16.21 2.74
CA ASP A 265 14.78 -17.03 1.51
C ASP A 265 14.92 -16.16 0.25
N THR A 266 14.27 -15.01 0.24
CA THR A 266 14.38 -14.06 -0.88
C THR A 266 15.84 -13.60 -1.04
N ARG A 267 16.48 -13.17 0.05
CA ARG A 267 17.89 -12.78 0.01
C ARG A 267 18.79 -13.92 -0.49
N ARG A 268 18.61 -15.14 0.04
CA ARG A 268 19.34 -16.33 -0.41
C ARG A 268 19.18 -16.57 -1.91
N ARG A 269 17.96 -16.49 -2.43
CA ARG A 269 17.67 -16.65 -3.87
C ARG A 269 18.32 -15.56 -4.71
N LEU A 270 18.35 -14.31 -4.27
CA LEU A 270 19.04 -13.23 -4.97
C LEU A 270 20.56 -13.48 -5.02
N LEU A 271 21.17 -13.95 -3.92
CA LEU A 271 22.58 -14.38 -3.92
C LEU A 271 22.83 -15.54 -4.90
N GLU A 272 21.94 -16.53 -4.97
CA GLU A 272 22.03 -17.64 -5.95
C GLU A 272 21.87 -17.16 -7.41
N MET A 273 21.15 -16.06 -7.64
CA MET A 273 21.01 -15.41 -8.95
C MET A 273 22.24 -14.59 -9.34
N GLY A 274 23.23 -14.44 -8.44
CA GLY A 274 24.50 -13.77 -8.69
C GLY A 274 24.62 -12.35 -8.14
N TYR A 275 23.59 -11.82 -7.45
CA TYR A 275 23.73 -10.57 -6.70
C TYR A 275 24.68 -10.82 -5.51
N LYS A 276 25.48 -9.81 -5.17
CA LYS A 276 26.51 -9.95 -4.13
C LYS A 276 26.05 -9.37 -2.80
N ASN A 277 25.29 -8.31 -2.85
CA ASN A 277 24.83 -7.59 -1.66
C ASN A 277 23.35 -7.15 -1.75
N PRO A 278 22.41 -8.12 -1.78
CA PRO A 278 20.98 -7.79 -1.73
C PRO A 278 20.62 -7.19 -0.37
N ILE A 279 19.97 -6.01 -0.38
CA ILE A 279 19.52 -5.29 0.81
C ILE A 279 18.00 -5.39 0.93
N LEU A 280 17.52 -5.76 2.11
CA LEU A 280 16.10 -5.74 2.47
C LEU A 280 15.65 -4.32 2.85
N LEU A 281 14.62 -3.82 2.18
CA LEU A 281 13.81 -2.72 2.69
C LEU A 281 12.62 -3.30 3.46
N LEU A 282 12.72 -3.36 4.79
CA LEU A 282 11.59 -3.64 5.66
C LEU A 282 10.79 -2.36 5.85
N HIS A 283 9.57 -2.33 5.28
CA HIS A 283 8.83 -1.09 5.05
C HIS A 283 7.48 -1.10 5.77
N PRO A 284 7.46 -0.89 7.12
CA PRO A 284 6.22 -0.80 7.88
C PRO A 284 5.37 0.38 7.43
N LEU A 285 4.07 0.15 7.31
CA LEU A 285 3.12 1.18 6.93
C LEU A 285 2.93 2.18 8.08
N GLY A 286 3.13 3.46 7.83
CA GLY A 286 3.15 4.52 8.85
C GLY A 286 2.02 5.53 8.76
N GLY A 287 1.25 5.52 7.67
CA GLY A 287 0.06 6.35 7.56
C GLY A 287 -1.15 5.76 8.31
N TYR A 288 -2.34 6.28 8.01
CA TYR A 288 -3.60 5.81 8.57
C TYR A 288 -3.74 4.28 8.44
N THR A 289 -4.16 3.63 9.52
CA THR A 289 -4.60 2.24 9.56
C THR A 289 -5.89 2.14 10.37
N LYS A 290 -6.70 1.08 10.15
CA LYS A 290 -7.93 0.87 10.91
C LYS A 290 -7.65 0.57 12.38
N ALA A 291 -8.62 0.85 13.23
CA ALA A 291 -8.47 0.85 14.69
C ALA A 291 -8.03 -0.50 15.31
N ASP A 292 -8.32 -1.63 14.66
CA ASP A 292 -7.95 -2.97 15.15
C ASP A 292 -6.55 -3.44 14.68
N ASP A 293 -5.83 -2.65 13.87
CA ASP A 293 -4.43 -2.90 13.56
C ASP A 293 -3.53 -2.45 14.73
N VAL A 294 -2.43 -3.15 14.96
CA VAL A 294 -1.46 -2.77 16.00
C VAL A 294 -0.85 -1.41 15.66
N PRO A 295 -0.87 -0.43 16.59
CA PRO A 295 -0.35 0.92 16.34
C PRO A 295 1.10 0.93 15.87
N LEU A 296 1.47 1.95 15.08
CA LEU A 296 2.80 2.08 14.50
C LEU A 296 3.92 2.02 15.54
N SER A 297 3.78 2.71 16.67
CA SER A 297 4.78 2.73 17.75
C SER A 297 5.09 1.33 18.28
N TRP A 298 4.06 0.52 18.50
CA TRP A 298 4.21 -0.86 18.95
C TRP A 298 4.80 -1.77 17.86
N ARG A 299 4.42 -1.57 16.60
CA ARG A 299 5.02 -2.30 15.47
C ARG A 299 6.51 -1.97 15.33
N MET A 300 6.90 -0.70 15.45
CA MET A 300 8.30 -0.29 15.38
C MET A 300 9.11 -0.85 16.54
N LYS A 301 8.61 -0.81 17.78
CA LYS A 301 9.24 -1.46 18.94
C LYS A 301 9.43 -2.97 18.71
N GLN A 302 8.45 -3.63 18.09
CA GLN A 302 8.53 -5.06 17.75
C GLN A 302 9.57 -5.32 16.65
N HIS A 303 9.69 -4.46 15.65
CA HIS A 303 10.70 -4.59 14.59
C HIS A 303 12.13 -4.39 15.12
N GLU A 304 12.33 -3.48 16.06
CA GLU A 304 13.61 -3.33 16.76
C GLU A 304 14.00 -4.62 17.46
N LYS A 305 13.06 -5.27 18.18
CA LYS A 305 13.31 -6.58 18.83
C LYS A 305 13.62 -7.71 17.83
N VAL A 306 13.00 -7.71 16.66
CA VAL A 306 13.29 -8.69 15.59
C VAL A 306 14.75 -8.58 15.11
N LEU A 307 15.30 -7.37 15.04
CA LEU A 307 16.71 -7.14 14.73
C LEU A 307 17.62 -7.49 15.91
N GLU A 308 17.28 -7.06 17.13
CA GLU A 308 18.06 -7.37 18.34
C GLU A 308 18.14 -8.88 18.62
N ASP A 309 17.05 -9.61 18.42
CA ASP A 309 17.01 -11.07 18.58
C ASP A 309 17.70 -11.84 17.41
N GLY A 310 18.28 -11.12 16.44
CA GLY A 310 19.03 -11.69 15.32
C GLY A 310 18.18 -12.44 14.29
N VAL A 311 16.86 -12.20 14.24
CA VAL A 311 15.95 -12.83 13.26
C VAL A 311 16.18 -12.27 11.86
N LEU A 312 16.49 -10.98 11.78
CA LEU A 312 16.94 -10.29 10.57
C LEU A 312 18.29 -9.63 10.86
N ASP A 313 19.18 -9.66 9.87
CA ASP A 313 20.51 -9.06 9.96
C ASP A 313 20.43 -7.54 9.72
N PRO A 314 20.79 -6.68 10.70
CA PRO A 314 20.75 -5.24 10.56
C PRO A 314 21.68 -4.68 9.47
N GLU A 315 22.81 -5.35 9.17
CA GLU A 315 23.73 -4.94 8.11
C GLU A 315 23.09 -5.04 6.72
N THR A 316 22.19 -5.98 6.53
CA THR A 316 21.50 -6.24 5.26
C THR A 316 20.03 -5.85 5.27
N THR A 317 19.57 -5.17 6.33
CA THR A 317 18.18 -4.71 6.47
C THR A 317 18.12 -3.21 6.74
N VAL A 318 17.34 -2.49 5.95
CA VAL A 318 16.95 -1.10 6.19
C VAL A 318 15.51 -1.10 6.65
N VAL A 319 15.23 -0.58 7.84
CA VAL A 319 13.87 -0.38 8.35
C VAL A 319 13.48 1.07 8.10
N SER A 320 12.46 1.30 7.28
CA SER A 320 11.95 2.64 7.01
C SER A 320 10.44 2.66 6.99
N ILE A 321 9.84 3.70 7.55
CA ILE A 321 8.39 3.86 7.63
C ILE A 321 7.88 4.41 6.30
N PHE A 322 6.88 3.73 5.71
CA PHE A 322 6.17 4.19 4.54
C PHE A 322 5.02 5.13 4.94
N PRO A 323 5.05 6.43 4.61
CA PRO A 323 4.12 7.42 5.16
C PRO A 323 2.70 7.37 4.59
N SER A 324 2.43 6.52 3.59
CA SER A 324 1.14 6.45 2.91
C SER A 324 0.01 5.98 3.82
N PRO A 325 -1.17 6.62 3.76
CA PRO A 325 -2.39 6.07 4.34
C PRO A 325 -2.78 4.75 3.71
N MET A 326 -3.34 3.82 4.51
CA MET A 326 -3.84 2.53 4.03
C MET A 326 -5.29 2.65 3.56
N HIS A 327 -5.57 2.20 2.32
CA HIS A 327 -6.92 2.21 1.74
C HIS A 327 -7.68 0.90 1.95
N TYR A 328 -6.97 -0.22 2.12
CA TYR A 328 -7.54 -1.58 2.10
C TYR A 328 -8.22 -1.90 0.75
N ALA A 329 -7.66 -1.36 -0.35
CA ALA A 329 -8.20 -1.45 -1.70
C ALA A 329 -7.57 -2.58 -2.55
N GLY A 330 -6.93 -3.56 -1.91
CA GLY A 330 -6.43 -4.79 -2.53
C GLY A 330 -5.63 -4.58 -3.81
N PRO A 331 -6.11 -5.12 -4.96
CA PRO A 331 -5.40 -5.06 -6.24
C PRO A 331 -5.11 -3.64 -6.73
N THR A 332 -5.96 -2.68 -6.40
CA THR A 332 -5.74 -1.26 -6.76
C THR A 332 -4.62 -0.67 -5.91
N GLU A 333 -4.68 -0.84 -4.60
CA GLU A 333 -3.70 -0.25 -3.69
C GLU A 333 -2.31 -0.89 -3.81
N VAL A 334 -2.22 -2.19 -4.06
CA VAL A 334 -0.91 -2.85 -4.18
C VAL A 334 -0.09 -2.33 -5.36
N GLN A 335 -0.73 -1.81 -6.42
CA GLN A 335 -0.04 -1.14 -7.51
C GLN A 335 0.61 0.18 -7.03
N TRP A 336 -0.11 0.97 -6.23
CA TRP A 336 0.45 2.16 -5.58
C TRP A 336 1.65 1.81 -4.69
N HIS A 337 1.52 0.73 -3.92
CA HIS A 337 2.63 0.24 -3.10
C HIS A 337 3.86 -0.15 -3.95
N ALA A 338 3.65 -0.80 -5.08
CA ALA A 338 4.71 -1.17 -6.02
C ALA A 338 5.39 0.06 -6.64
N LYS A 339 4.59 1.03 -7.12
CA LYS A 339 5.08 2.31 -7.64
C LYS A 339 5.98 3.04 -6.62
N ALA A 340 5.53 3.16 -5.38
CA ALA A 340 6.29 3.83 -4.34
C ALA A 340 7.66 3.14 -4.11
N ARG A 341 7.76 1.81 -4.30
CA ARG A 341 9.03 1.07 -4.20
C ARG A 341 9.96 1.34 -5.36
N ILE A 342 9.43 1.52 -6.56
CA ILE A 342 10.23 1.99 -7.72
C ILE A 342 10.86 3.34 -7.37
N ASN A 343 10.08 4.29 -6.88
CA ASN A 343 10.58 5.61 -6.51
C ASN A 343 11.62 5.54 -5.38
N ALA A 344 11.44 4.63 -4.42
CA ALA A 344 12.40 4.38 -3.36
C ALA A 344 13.67 3.62 -3.81
N GLY A 345 13.73 3.11 -5.05
CA GLY A 345 14.90 2.42 -5.59
C GLY A 345 14.91 0.91 -5.39
N ALA A 346 13.77 0.29 -5.07
CA ALA A 346 13.67 -1.16 -4.94
C ALA A 346 13.52 -1.83 -6.32
N ASP A 347 14.33 -2.87 -6.59
CA ASP A 347 14.31 -3.67 -7.81
C ASP A 347 13.32 -4.83 -7.73
N PHE A 348 13.04 -5.28 -6.49
CA PHE A 348 12.22 -6.43 -6.21
C PHE A 348 11.17 -6.09 -5.15
N TYR A 349 9.98 -6.66 -5.31
CA TYR A 349 8.90 -6.51 -4.34
C TYR A 349 8.30 -7.88 -3.98
N ILE A 350 8.35 -8.22 -2.70
CA ILE A 350 7.72 -9.44 -2.18
C ILE A 350 6.24 -9.15 -1.95
N VAL A 351 5.39 -9.86 -2.67
CA VAL A 351 3.94 -9.69 -2.59
C VAL A 351 3.30 -10.96 -2.02
N GLY A 352 2.62 -10.78 -0.89
CA GLY A 352 1.90 -11.83 -0.19
C GLY A 352 0.56 -12.21 -0.85
N ARG A 353 -0.16 -13.07 -0.13
CA ARG A 353 -1.55 -13.39 -0.41
C ARG A 353 -2.43 -12.20 0.01
N ASP A 354 -3.44 -11.86 -0.79
CA ASP A 354 -4.39 -10.75 -0.54
C ASP A 354 -3.68 -9.46 -0.07
N PRO A 355 -2.71 -8.93 -0.85
CA PRO A 355 -1.99 -7.73 -0.45
C PRO A 355 -2.94 -6.54 -0.38
N ALA A 356 -2.83 -5.75 0.69
CA ALA A 356 -3.70 -4.61 0.95
C ALA A 356 -5.20 -4.95 1.03
N GLY A 357 -5.55 -6.22 1.23
CA GLY A 357 -6.93 -6.67 1.30
C GLY A 357 -7.57 -6.53 2.68
N MET A 358 -8.87 -6.77 2.70
CA MET A 358 -9.70 -6.81 3.90
C MET A 358 -10.91 -7.73 3.71
N GLY A 359 -11.58 -8.08 4.80
CA GLY A 359 -12.89 -8.75 4.73
C GLY A 359 -13.98 -7.81 4.23
N HIS A 360 -14.94 -8.34 3.45
CA HIS A 360 -16.11 -7.59 3.03
C HIS A 360 -16.95 -7.17 4.25
N PRO A 361 -17.26 -5.87 4.43
CA PRO A 361 -17.85 -5.38 5.66
C PRO A 361 -19.18 -6.07 6.01
N ILE A 362 -20.01 -6.36 5.00
CA ILE A 362 -21.34 -6.92 5.16
C ILE A 362 -21.34 -8.46 5.03
N GLU A 363 -20.73 -9.00 3.97
CA GLU A 363 -20.84 -10.41 3.59
C GLU A 363 -19.91 -11.35 4.37
N LYS A 364 -18.96 -10.81 5.14
CA LYS A 364 -18.03 -11.58 6.00
C LYS A 364 -17.14 -12.59 5.24
N ARG A 365 -16.92 -12.35 3.94
CA ARG A 365 -15.96 -13.06 3.08
C ARG A 365 -14.74 -12.17 2.84
N ASP A 366 -13.69 -12.70 2.24
CA ASP A 366 -12.61 -11.86 1.71
C ASP A 366 -13.20 -10.91 0.64
N LEU A 367 -12.81 -9.62 0.67
CA LEU A 367 -13.31 -8.65 -0.31
C LEU A 367 -12.74 -8.94 -1.70
N TYR A 368 -11.48 -9.36 -1.77
CA TYR A 368 -10.77 -9.65 -3.01
C TYR A 368 -10.35 -11.12 -3.07
N ASP A 369 -10.17 -11.65 -4.29
CA ASP A 369 -9.48 -12.93 -4.48
C ASP A 369 -8.01 -12.79 -4.03
N ALA A 370 -7.54 -13.79 -3.29
CA ALA A 370 -6.22 -13.76 -2.65
C ALA A 370 -5.03 -13.62 -3.62
N ASP A 371 -5.21 -14.02 -4.87
CA ASP A 371 -4.18 -13.97 -5.92
C ASP A 371 -4.32 -12.77 -6.86
N HIS A 372 -5.43 -12.00 -6.80
CA HIS A 372 -5.68 -10.91 -7.75
C HIS A 372 -4.60 -9.84 -7.65
N GLY A 373 -4.19 -9.40 -6.45
CA GLY A 373 -3.15 -8.39 -6.31
C GLY A 373 -1.85 -8.77 -7.03
N LYS A 374 -1.42 -10.00 -6.87
CA LYS A 374 -0.21 -10.52 -7.53
C LYS A 374 -0.37 -10.61 -9.05
N LYS A 375 -1.53 -11.09 -9.54
CA LYS A 375 -1.83 -11.17 -10.98
C LYS A 375 -1.86 -9.78 -11.61
N VAL A 376 -2.52 -8.81 -10.97
CA VAL A 376 -2.59 -7.43 -11.46
C VAL A 376 -1.21 -6.81 -11.56
N LEU A 377 -0.35 -6.97 -10.56
CA LEU A 377 1.01 -6.43 -10.60
C LEU A 377 1.84 -6.97 -11.78
N SER A 378 1.61 -8.21 -12.21
CA SER A 378 2.35 -8.80 -13.34
C SER A 378 1.95 -8.23 -14.72
N MET A 379 0.88 -7.44 -14.79
CA MET A 379 0.35 -6.89 -16.04
C MET A 379 0.02 -5.39 -15.95
N ALA A 380 0.26 -4.75 -14.79
CA ALA A 380 -0.08 -3.35 -14.57
C ALA A 380 0.84 -2.42 -15.37
N PRO A 381 0.30 -1.49 -16.17
CA PRO A 381 1.10 -0.54 -16.93
C PRO A 381 2.02 0.29 -16.01
N GLY A 382 3.27 0.47 -16.44
CA GLY A 382 4.28 1.26 -15.72
C GLY A 382 4.97 0.53 -14.57
N LEU A 383 4.64 -0.76 -14.30
CA LEU A 383 5.28 -1.57 -13.26
C LEU A 383 6.20 -2.66 -13.83
N GLU A 384 6.41 -2.71 -15.15
CA GLU A 384 7.18 -3.76 -15.85
C GLU A 384 8.64 -3.83 -15.40
N ARG A 385 9.15 -2.74 -14.84
CA ARG A 385 10.55 -2.62 -14.36
C ARG A 385 10.77 -3.24 -12.99
N LEU A 386 9.71 -3.40 -12.19
CA LEU A 386 9.75 -3.97 -10.85
C LEU A 386 9.57 -5.49 -10.90
N ASN A 387 10.51 -6.21 -10.34
CA ASN A 387 10.42 -7.66 -10.25
C ASN A 387 9.52 -8.08 -9.10
N ILE A 388 8.36 -8.65 -9.40
CA ILE A 388 7.45 -9.18 -8.39
C ILE A 388 7.90 -10.58 -7.99
N LEU A 389 8.27 -10.75 -6.72
CA LEU A 389 8.68 -12.04 -6.21
C LEU A 389 7.47 -12.77 -5.61
N PRO A 390 7.13 -13.97 -6.15
CA PRO A 390 5.99 -14.71 -5.66
C PRO A 390 6.24 -15.20 -4.23
N PHE A 391 5.24 -14.99 -3.39
CA PHE A 391 5.21 -15.40 -2.01
C PHE A 391 5.02 -16.93 -1.91
N LYS A 392 5.90 -17.61 -1.20
CA LYS A 392 5.67 -18.99 -0.78
C LYS A 392 4.89 -18.99 0.53
N VAL A 393 3.86 -19.80 0.63
CA VAL A 393 3.10 -19.91 1.88
C VAL A 393 3.98 -20.47 2.98
N ALA A 394 4.13 -19.73 4.09
CA ALA A 394 4.81 -20.19 5.28
C ALA A 394 3.77 -20.62 6.33
N ALA A 395 4.01 -21.75 6.99
CA ALA A 395 3.20 -22.27 8.07
C ALA A 395 4.08 -22.88 9.15
N TYR A 396 3.56 -23.10 10.33
CA TYR A 396 4.28 -23.76 11.41
C TYR A 396 4.33 -25.27 11.17
N ASP A 397 5.53 -25.82 10.95
CA ASP A 397 5.76 -27.25 10.80
C ASP A 397 5.87 -27.88 12.20
N LYS A 398 4.85 -28.65 12.58
CA LYS A 398 4.78 -29.33 13.89
C LYS A 398 5.87 -30.38 14.07
N THR A 399 6.40 -30.96 12.98
CA THR A 399 7.42 -32.00 13.03
C THR A 399 8.82 -31.42 13.24
N GLN A 400 9.03 -30.15 12.80
CA GLN A 400 10.30 -29.44 12.93
C GLN A 400 10.29 -28.40 14.06
N GLY A 401 9.13 -28.10 14.66
CA GLY A 401 9.02 -27.13 15.72
C GLY A 401 9.38 -25.70 15.28
N LYS A 402 9.14 -25.32 13.99
CA LYS A 402 9.49 -24.00 13.45
C LYS A 402 8.61 -23.59 12.26
N MET A 403 8.72 -22.34 11.87
CA MET A 403 8.14 -21.88 10.61
C MET A 403 8.89 -22.47 9.42
N ALA A 404 8.15 -23.03 8.47
CA ALA A 404 8.67 -23.60 7.22
C ALA A 404 7.75 -23.28 6.05
N PHE A 405 8.24 -23.48 4.83
CA PHE A 405 7.37 -23.39 3.66
C PHE A 405 6.39 -24.55 3.66
N PHE A 406 5.13 -24.22 3.43
CA PHE A 406 4.06 -25.21 3.39
C PHE A 406 4.30 -26.25 2.30
N ASP A 407 4.24 -27.52 2.70
CA ASP A 407 4.34 -28.68 1.81
C ASP A 407 2.94 -29.30 1.62
N PRO A 408 2.33 -29.16 0.43
CA PRO A 408 1.01 -29.71 0.16
C PRO A 408 0.93 -31.24 0.25
N SER A 409 2.06 -31.95 0.21
CA SER A 409 2.09 -33.41 0.37
C SER A 409 1.93 -33.87 1.82
N ARG A 410 2.14 -32.96 2.79
CA ARG A 410 2.06 -33.22 4.25
C ARG A 410 1.19 -32.18 4.97
N PRO A 411 -0.02 -31.86 4.53
CA PRO A 411 -0.81 -30.74 5.07
C PRO A 411 -1.13 -30.92 6.56
N GLN A 412 -1.25 -32.13 7.04
CA GLN A 412 -1.54 -32.46 8.44
C GLN A 412 -0.39 -32.08 9.41
N ASP A 413 0.84 -31.92 8.90
CA ASP A 413 2.01 -31.57 9.72
C ASP A 413 2.12 -30.06 9.95
N PHE A 414 1.33 -29.27 9.23
CA PHE A 414 1.39 -27.82 9.29
C PHE A 414 0.22 -27.22 10.06
N LEU A 415 0.54 -26.15 10.81
CA LEU A 415 -0.43 -25.33 11.53
C LEU A 415 -0.40 -23.89 10.99
N PHE A 416 -1.54 -23.41 10.52
CA PHE A 416 -1.71 -22.00 10.14
C PHE A 416 -2.17 -21.20 11.36
N ILE A 417 -1.36 -20.19 11.74
CA ILE A 417 -1.69 -19.28 12.82
C ILE A 417 -2.16 -17.96 12.20
N SER A 418 -3.47 -17.73 12.27
CA SER A 418 -4.06 -16.49 11.77
C SER A 418 -3.71 -15.29 12.68
N GLY A 419 -3.76 -14.08 12.14
CA GLY A 419 -3.60 -12.87 12.93
C GLY A 419 -4.60 -12.77 14.10
N THR A 420 -5.83 -13.29 13.91
CA THR A 420 -6.83 -13.37 14.99
C THR A 420 -6.39 -14.31 16.11
N LYS A 421 -5.89 -15.51 15.77
CA LYS A 421 -5.38 -16.45 16.77
C LYS A 421 -4.17 -15.87 17.51
N MET A 422 -3.25 -15.23 16.80
CA MET A 422 -2.10 -14.54 17.40
C MET A 422 -2.54 -13.47 18.42
N ARG A 423 -3.52 -12.63 18.04
CA ARG A 423 -4.08 -11.61 18.94
C ARG A 423 -4.71 -12.24 20.19
N THR A 424 -5.44 -13.34 20.03
CA THR A 424 -6.06 -14.04 21.15
C THR A 424 -5.02 -14.58 22.12
N LEU A 425 -3.98 -15.25 21.60
CA LEU A 425 -2.87 -15.75 22.44
C LEU A 425 -2.19 -14.62 23.21
N ALA A 426 -1.88 -13.50 22.54
CA ALA A 426 -1.22 -12.36 23.19
C ALA A 426 -2.10 -11.73 24.29
N ARG A 427 -3.42 -11.56 24.05
CA ARG A 427 -4.37 -11.06 25.06
C ARG A 427 -4.50 -11.99 26.26
N ASN A 428 -4.43 -13.28 26.05
CA ASN A 428 -4.51 -14.29 27.12
C ASN A 428 -3.17 -14.53 27.81
N LYS A 429 -2.08 -13.89 27.37
CA LYS A 429 -0.68 -14.15 27.81
C LYS A 429 -0.26 -15.61 27.59
N GLU A 430 -0.86 -16.28 26.62
CA GLU A 430 -0.50 -17.62 26.21
C GLU A 430 0.65 -17.56 25.21
N ASN A 431 1.68 -18.40 25.36
CA ASN A 431 2.77 -18.43 24.40
C ASN A 431 2.32 -19.07 23.08
N PRO A 432 2.76 -18.54 21.91
CA PRO A 432 2.62 -19.23 20.65
C PRO A 432 3.51 -20.48 20.64
N PRO A 433 3.34 -21.39 19.66
CA PRO A 433 4.28 -22.48 19.48
C PRO A 433 5.71 -21.95 19.39
N GLU A 434 6.67 -22.67 19.99
CA GLU A 434 8.09 -22.33 19.93
C GLU A 434 8.54 -22.16 18.48
N GLY A 435 9.34 -21.11 18.18
CA GLY A 435 9.80 -20.82 16.82
C GLY A 435 8.77 -20.14 15.92
N PHE A 436 7.59 -19.76 16.42
CA PHE A 436 6.63 -18.96 15.66
C PHE A 436 7.04 -17.48 15.57
N MET A 437 7.49 -16.90 16.67
CA MET A 437 7.95 -15.50 16.76
C MET A 437 9.14 -15.43 17.72
N CYS A 438 10.03 -14.49 17.54
CA CYS A 438 11.14 -14.27 18.48
C CYS A 438 10.62 -13.81 19.84
N PRO A 439 11.30 -14.18 20.95
CA PRO A 439 10.84 -13.89 22.31
C PRO A 439 10.61 -12.41 22.58
N GLY A 440 11.57 -11.55 22.20
CA GLY A 440 11.45 -10.10 22.38
C GLY A 440 10.29 -9.51 21.58
N GLY A 441 10.11 -9.96 20.33
CA GLY A 441 8.99 -9.53 19.49
C GLY A 441 7.62 -9.97 20.04
N TRP A 442 7.54 -11.16 20.64
CA TRP A 442 6.32 -11.65 21.29
C TRP A 442 5.99 -10.86 22.55
N GLN A 443 7.00 -10.59 23.37
CA GLN A 443 6.83 -9.81 24.60
C GLN A 443 6.22 -8.42 24.31
N VAL A 444 6.67 -7.75 23.26
CA VAL A 444 6.10 -6.45 22.84
C VAL A 444 4.62 -6.55 22.52
N LEU A 445 4.16 -7.63 21.90
CA LEU A 445 2.73 -7.83 21.62
C LEU A 445 1.92 -8.06 22.89
N VAL A 446 2.44 -8.84 23.83
CA VAL A 446 1.78 -9.05 25.14
C VAL A 446 1.66 -7.72 25.88
N GLU A 447 2.74 -6.93 25.95
CA GLU A 447 2.73 -5.59 26.55
C GLU A 447 1.70 -4.66 25.90
N TYR A 448 1.60 -4.70 24.57
CA TYR A 448 0.58 -3.92 23.85
C TYR A 448 -0.83 -4.29 24.29
N TYR A 449 -1.16 -5.57 24.29
CA TYR A 449 -2.51 -6.01 24.68
C TYR A 449 -2.79 -5.83 26.17
N ASP A 450 -1.78 -5.89 27.03
CA ASP A 450 -1.89 -5.53 28.44
C ASP A 450 -2.20 -4.05 28.63
N SER A 451 -1.57 -3.19 27.83
CA SER A 451 -1.82 -1.73 27.91
C SER A 451 -3.25 -1.33 27.53
N LEU A 452 -3.98 -2.20 26.84
CA LEU A 452 -5.39 -1.99 26.49
C LEU A 452 -6.37 -2.42 27.61
N VAL A 453 -5.87 -3.04 28.69
CA VAL A 453 -6.69 -3.44 29.84
C VAL A 453 -6.68 -2.32 30.86
N VAL A 454 -7.77 -1.55 30.95
CA VAL A 454 -7.93 -0.55 32.00
C VAL A 454 -8.15 -1.26 33.34
N PRO A 455 -7.39 -0.96 34.40
CA PRO A 455 -7.68 -1.47 35.74
C PRO A 455 -9.07 -0.99 36.17
N ALA A 456 -9.97 -1.91 36.47
CA ALA A 456 -11.31 -1.54 36.92
C ALA A 456 -11.24 -0.88 38.33
N GLU A 457 -11.68 0.33 38.42
CA GLU A 457 -12.26 0.81 39.67
C GLU A 457 -13.51 -0.04 39.96
N ASN A 458 -13.46 -0.92 40.94
CA ASN A 458 -14.54 -1.85 41.36
C ASN A 458 -14.68 -3.21 40.65
N GLY A 459 -13.58 -3.87 40.26
CA GLY A 459 -13.60 -5.32 40.01
C GLY A 459 -14.28 -5.82 38.73
N LYS A 460 -14.68 -4.96 37.79
CA LYS A 460 -15.13 -5.34 36.45
C LYS A 460 -14.14 -4.83 35.39
N VAL A 461 -13.54 -5.72 34.62
CA VAL A 461 -12.69 -5.38 33.50
C VAL A 461 -13.57 -4.88 32.34
N ILE A 462 -13.45 -3.61 31.97
CA ILE A 462 -14.09 -3.05 30.78
C ILE A 462 -12.97 -2.81 29.75
N PRO A 463 -12.98 -3.42 28.57
CA PRO A 463 -12.03 -3.10 27.54
C PRO A 463 -12.29 -1.68 27.03
N GLU A 464 -11.25 -0.84 27.05
CA GLU A 464 -11.33 0.50 26.50
C GLU A 464 -11.57 0.40 24.97
N ALA A 465 -12.57 1.12 24.48
CA ALA A 465 -12.80 1.24 23.05
C ALA A 465 -11.61 1.98 22.43
N VAL A 466 -10.94 1.32 21.49
CA VAL A 466 -9.84 1.93 20.73
C VAL A 466 -10.37 3.22 20.08
N PRO A 467 -9.76 4.40 20.34
CA PRO A 467 -10.22 5.63 19.70
C PRO A 467 -10.13 5.52 18.17
N ALA A 468 -11.19 5.99 17.51
CA ALA A 468 -11.35 5.98 16.07
C ALA A 468 -10.30 6.87 15.34
#